data_0f33289b191d9684f1563f84892db4cc
#
_entry.id   0f33289b191d9684f1563f84892db4cc
#
_cell.length_a   1.000
_cell.length_b   1.000
_cell.length_c   1.000
_cell.angle_alpha   90.00
_cell.angle_beta   90.00
_cell.angle_gamma   90.00
#
_symmetry.space_group_name_H-M   'P 1'
#
loop_
_entity.id
_entity.type
_entity.pdbx_description
1 polymer ?
#
loop_
_entity_poly.entity_id
_entity_poly.type
_entity_poly.pdbx_seq_one_letter_code
_entity_poly.pdbx_strand_id
1 'polypeptide(L)'
;MLDDKLNCHINASKVPVIEEAHRHADEFLLTAAGQRNRNHTGPFVEFRKIPFSMEEILFDPQTSGGLLIAVKDEQAEVLEAELQNAGLPAKIVGTLFEKNANEAEIIVE
;
A
#
# COMPACT_ATOMS: atom_id res chain seq x y z
N MET A 1 7.27 -4.32 -9.92
CA MET A 1 8.18 -3.69 -8.95
C MET A 1 8.87 -4.76 -8.09
N LEU A 2 8.14 -5.64 -7.48
CA LEU A 2 8.71 -6.82 -6.84
C LEU A 2 9.00 -7.84 -7.93
N ASP A 3 10.25 -8.19 -8.10
CA ASP A 3 10.67 -9.35 -8.86
C ASP A 3 10.90 -10.51 -7.87
N ASP A 4 11.34 -11.66 -8.36
CA ASP A 4 11.61 -12.82 -7.51
C ASP A 4 12.74 -12.61 -6.47
N LYS A 5 13.18 -11.38 -6.24
CA LYS A 5 14.34 -11.05 -5.37
C LYS A 5 13.98 -10.20 -4.16
N LEU A 6 12.80 -9.59 -4.13
CA LEU A 6 12.41 -8.65 -3.08
C LEU A 6 11.08 -9.00 -2.44
N ASN A 7 10.98 -8.72 -1.14
CA ASN A 7 9.75 -8.63 -0.39
C ASN A 7 9.48 -7.15 -0.04
N CYS A 8 8.21 -6.83 0.26
CA CYS A 8 7.78 -5.49 0.64
C CYS A 8 7.08 -5.52 2.00
N HIS A 9 7.42 -4.59 2.86
CA HIS A 9 6.72 -4.33 4.11
C HIS A 9 6.03 -2.98 4.02
N ILE A 10 4.71 -2.93 4.19
CA ILE A 10 3.90 -1.71 4.12
C ILE A 10 3.29 -1.43 5.48
N ASN A 11 3.51 -0.23 6.00
CA ASN A 11 2.82 0.27 7.17
C ASN A 11 1.51 0.95 6.74
N ALA A 12 0.39 0.27 6.97
CA ALA A 12 -0.93 0.73 6.57
C ALA A 12 -1.30 2.09 7.17
N SER A 13 -0.85 2.38 8.40
CA SER A 13 -1.14 3.65 9.08
C SER A 13 -0.46 4.87 8.43
N LYS A 14 0.56 4.63 7.60
CA LYS A 14 1.29 5.68 6.88
C LYS A 14 0.77 5.92 5.46
N VAL A 15 -0.08 5.03 4.95
CA VAL A 15 -0.66 5.20 3.61
C VAL A 15 -1.63 6.38 3.62
N PRO A 16 -1.41 7.41 2.78
CA PRO A 16 -2.34 8.52 2.68
C PRO A 16 -3.68 8.04 2.09
N VAL A 17 -4.74 8.12 2.88
CA VAL A 17 -6.10 7.70 2.49
C VAL A 17 -7.05 8.86 2.69
N ILE A 18 -8.01 9.02 1.77
CA ILE A 18 -9.12 9.97 1.91
C ILE A 18 -10.01 9.48 3.05
N GLU A 19 -10.31 10.35 4.02
CA GLU A 19 -11.02 9.97 5.26
C GLU A 19 -12.38 9.29 4.98
N GLU A 20 -13.13 9.80 4.00
CA GLU A 20 -14.41 9.25 3.61
C GLU A 20 -14.30 7.82 3.04
N ALA A 21 -13.15 7.43 2.50
CA ALA A 21 -12.94 6.09 1.96
C ALA A 21 -13.04 5.01 3.06
N HIS A 22 -12.52 5.28 4.26
CA HIS A 22 -12.65 4.37 5.41
C HIS A 22 -14.12 4.14 5.76
N ARG A 23 -14.90 5.22 5.87
CA ARG A 23 -16.34 5.11 6.19
C ARG A 23 -17.09 4.29 5.14
N HIS A 24 -16.84 4.55 3.84
CA HIS A 24 -17.50 3.80 2.78
C HIS A 24 -17.11 2.33 2.78
N ALA A 25 -15.86 2.01 3.04
CA ALA A 25 -15.41 0.63 3.15
C ALA A 25 -16.02 -0.09 4.37
N ASP A 26 -16.15 0.60 5.51
CA ASP A 26 -16.82 0.07 6.70
C ASP A 26 -18.33 -0.16 6.47
N GLU A 27 -18.96 0.64 5.61
CA GLU A 27 -20.35 0.47 5.15
C GLU A 27 -20.50 -0.56 4.01
N PHE A 28 -19.44 -1.28 3.66
CA PHE A 28 -19.39 -2.26 2.55
C PHE A 28 -19.70 -1.67 1.17
N LEU A 29 -19.47 -0.38 0.96
CA LEU A 29 -19.56 0.26 -0.35
C LEU A 29 -18.27 -0.01 -1.14
N LEU A 30 -18.16 -1.23 -1.65
CA LEU A 30 -16.95 -1.77 -2.28
C LEU A 30 -17.11 -1.86 -3.80
N THR A 31 -15.98 -1.84 -4.52
CA THR A 31 -15.98 -2.00 -5.97
C THR A 31 -15.82 -3.46 -6.38
N ALA A 32 -16.51 -3.88 -7.45
CA ALA A 32 -16.30 -5.21 -8.02
C ALA A 32 -14.87 -5.40 -8.55
N ALA A 33 -14.19 -4.32 -8.89
CA ALA A 33 -12.81 -4.35 -9.33
C ALA A 33 -11.84 -4.57 -8.16
N GLY A 34 -12.11 -4.00 -6.97
CA GLY A 34 -11.37 -4.29 -5.75
C GLY A 34 -11.41 -5.78 -5.40
N GLN A 35 -12.59 -6.43 -5.53
CA GLN A 35 -12.71 -7.87 -5.32
C GLN A 35 -11.90 -8.69 -6.34
N ARG A 36 -11.85 -8.27 -7.61
CA ARG A 36 -11.00 -8.93 -8.59
C ARG A 36 -9.52 -8.78 -8.26
N ASN A 37 -9.09 -7.58 -7.81
CA ASN A 37 -7.72 -7.35 -7.36
C ASN A 37 -7.37 -8.21 -6.15
N ARG A 38 -8.25 -8.28 -5.15
CA ARG A 38 -8.08 -9.14 -3.96
C ARG A 38 -7.90 -10.62 -4.38
N ASN A 39 -8.73 -11.12 -5.28
CA ASN A 39 -8.64 -12.50 -5.75
C ASN A 39 -7.34 -12.79 -6.51
N HIS A 40 -6.83 -11.81 -7.26
CA HIS A 40 -5.63 -11.97 -8.07
C HIS A 40 -4.34 -11.81 -7.24
N THR A 41 -4.25 -10.78 -6.42
CA THR A 41 -3.01 -10.43 -5.68
C THR A 41 -3.02 -10.89 -4.23
N GLY A 42 -4.18 -11.18 -3.66
CA GLY A 42 -4.33 -11.61 -2.27
C GLY A 42 -3.45 -12.80 -1.86
N PRO A 43 -3.24 -13.83 -2.72
CA PRO A 43 -2.33 -14.93 -2.39
C PRO A 43 -0.88 -14.53 -2.12
N PHE A 44 -0.46 -13.34 -2.54
CA PHE A 44 0.89 -12.80 -2.35
C PHE A 44 0.98 -11.79 -1.21
N VAL A 45 -0.15 -11.46 -0.56
CA VAL A 45 -0.25 -10.43 0.47
C VAL A 45 -0.64 -11.03 1.81
N GLU A 46 0.11 -10.74 2.85
CA GLU A 46 -0.23 -11.06 4.23
C GLU A 46 -0.65 -9.78 4.96
N PHE A 47 -1.88 -9.73 5.47
CA PHE A 47 -2.35 -8.65 6.33
C PHE A 47 -2.19 -9.04 7.80
N ARG A 48 -1.52 -8.19 8.59
CA ARG A 48 -1.26 -8.39 10.02
C ARG A 48 -1.99 -7.34 10.84
N LYS A 49 -3.09 -7.73 11.49
CA LYS A 49 -3.89 -6.85 12.37
C LYS A 49 -4.42 -5.59 11.67
N ILE A 50 -4.75 -5.71 10.39
CA ILE A 50 -5.31 -4.64 9.59
C ILE A 50 -6.83 -4.73 9.60
N PRO A 51 -7.58 -3.62 9.80
CA PRO A 51 -9.02 -3.59 9.65
C PRO A 51 -9.45 -3.97 8.23
N PHE A 52 -10.58 -4.67 8.10
CA PHE A 52 -11.12 -5.08 6.80
C PHE A 52 -11.29 -3.90 5.84
N SER A 53 -11.78 -2.77 6.33
CA SER A 53 -11.93 -1.55 5.52
C SER A 53 -10.61 -1.08 4.90
N MET A 54 -9.52 -1.15 5.64
CA MET A 54 -8.19 -0.78 5.11
C MET A 54 -7.68 -1.80 4.07
N GLU A 55 -7.93 -3.10 4.28
CA GLU A 55 -7.61 -4.11 3.28
C GLU A 55 -8.34 -3.83 1.96
N GLU A 56 -9.65 -3.53 2.02
CA GLU A 56 -10.46 -3.22 0.84
C GLU A 56 -9.99 -1.96 0.12
N ILE A 57 -9.61 -0.91 0.87
CA ILE A 57 -9.03 0.32 0.31
C ILE A 57 -7.74 0.02 -0.45
N LEU A 58 -6.87 -0.84 0.09
CA LEU A 58 -5.60 -1.18 -0.56
C LEU A 58 -5.78 -2.02 -1.84
N PHE A 59 -6.88 -2.74 -1.98
CA PHE A 59 -7.23 -3.47 -3.20
C PHE A 59 -8.05 -2.65 -4.20
N ASP A 60 -8.57 -1.48 -3.79
CA ASP A 60 -9.42 -0.68 -4.67
C ASP A 60 -8.66 -0.14 -5.89
N PRO A 61 -9.19 -0.27 -7.12
CA PRO A 61 -8.56 0.28 -8.30
C PRO A 61 -8.78 1.80 -8.37
N GLN A 62 -7.78 2.55 -8.03
CA GLN A 62 -7.83 4.00 -8.00
C GLN A 62 -7.49 4.60 -9.36
N THR A 63 -8.49 4.99 -10.12
CA THR A 63 -8.29 5.79 -11.34
C THR A 63 -7.76 7.17 -10.95
N SER A 64 -6.64 7.58 -11.53
CA SER A 64 -5.94 8.82 -11.16
C SER A 64 -5.48 8.87 -9.68
N GLY A 65 -5.16 7.74 -9.11
CA GLY A 65 -4.60 7.61 -7.77
C GLY A 65 -3.15 8.09 -7.68
N GLY A 66 -2.57 7.94 -6.50
CA GLY A 66 -1.19 8.28 -6.23
C GLY A 66 -0.19 7.31 -6.88
N LEU A 67 1.10 7.60 -6.69
CA LEU A 67 2.20 6.75 -7.12
C LEU A 67 2.83 6.05 -5.91
N LEU A 68 3.16 4.79 -6.07
CA LEU A 68 4.06 4.07 -5.17
C LEU A 68 5.46 4.06 -5.82
N ILE A 69 6.42 4.71 -5.16
CA ILE A 69 7.76 4.96 -5.72
C ILE A 69 8.79 4.24 -4.87
N ALA A 70 9.59 3.38 -5.49
CA ALA A 70 10.72 2.73 -4.84
C ALA A 70 12.00 3.56 -5.09
N VAL A 71 12.68 3.91 -4.02
CA VAL A 71 13.94 4.67 -4.03
C VAL A 71 14.94 4.06 -3.06
N LYS A 72 16.20 4.46 -3.14
CA LYS A 72 17.21 4.09 -2.14
C LYS A 72 16.93 4.82 -0.82
N ASP A 73 17.30 4.17 0.29
CA ASP A 73 17.07 4.71 1.65
C ASP A 73 17.59 6.15 1.81
N GLU A 74 18.80 6.43 1.29
CA GLU A 74 19.40 7.77 1.41
C GLU A 74 18.62 8.87 0.68
N GLN A 75 17.72 8.50 -0.23
CA GLN A 75 16.91 9.42 -1.03
C GLN A 75 15.47 9.53 -0.55
N ALA A 76 15.01 8.60 0.28
CA ALA A 76 13.59 8.49 0.66
C ALA A 76 13.10 9.72 1.43
N GLU A 77 13.83 10.15 2.46
CA GLU A 77 13.47 11.32 3.27
C GLU A 77 13.54 12.63 2.48
N VAL A 78 14.52 12.75 1.60
CA VAL A 78 14.68 13.94 0.73
C VAL A 78 13.51 14.04 -0.23
N LEU A 79 13.15 12.93 -0.89
CA LEU A 79 12.02 12.87 -1.81
C LEU A 79 10.69 13.15 -1.09
N GLU A 80 10.47 12.55 0.09
CA GLU A 80 9.27 12.83 0.90
C GLU A 80 9.15 14.32 1.19
N ALA A 81 10.23 14.95 1.65
CA ALA A 81 10.25 16.38 1.97
C ALA A 81 9.98 17.27 0.75
N GLU A 82 10.59 16.97 -0.40
CA GLU A 82 10.37 17.71 -1.65
C GLU A 82 8.92 17.60 -2.14
N LEU A 83 8.32 16.41 -2.08
CA LEU A 83 6.93 16.20 -2.46
C LEU A 83 5.97 16.92 -1.51
N GLN A 84 6.22 16.90 -0.20
CA GLN A 84 5.44 17.63 0.79
C GLN A 84 5.54 19.15 0.60
N ASN A 85 6.72 19.66 0.29
CA ASN A 85 6.91 21.08 -0.04
C ASN A 85 6.17 21.49 -1.33
N ALA A 86 5.97 20.55 -2.23
CA ALA A 86 5.13 20.75 -3.42
C ALA A 86 3.62 20.62 -3.15
N GLY A 87 3.22 20.43 -1.88
CA GLY A 87 1.81 20.32 -1.47
C GLY A 87 1.19 18.94 -1.68
N LEU A 88 2.00 17.90 -1.89
CA LEU A 88 1.51 16.53 -2.06
C LEU A 88 1.49 15.78 -0.72
N PRO A 89 0.50 14.91 -0.46
CA PRO A 89 0.41 14.11 0.78
C PRO A 89 1.38 12.90 0.74
N ALA A 90 2.66 13.15 0.47
CA ALA A 90 3.66 12.10 0.36
C ALA A 90 4.06 11.54 1.72
N LYS A 91 4.27 10.22 1.78
CA LYS A 91 4.72 9.49 2.96
C LYS A 91 5.63 8.34 2.59
N ILE A 92 6.64 8.06 3.41
CA ILE A 92 7.36 6.79 3.38
C ILE A 92 6.44 5.74 4.00
N VAL A 93 5.85 4.90 3.15
CA VAL A 93 4.81 3.94 3.54
C VAL A 93 5.35 2.53 3.79
N GLY A 94 6.59 2.26 3.46
CA GLY A 94 7.13 0.91 3.63
C GLY A 94 8.59 0.79 3.23
N THR A 95 9.09 -0.44 3.28
CA THR A 95 10.47 -0.80 2.97
C THR A 95 10.52 -2.04 2.08
N LEU A 96 11.46 -2.05 1.15
CA LEU A 96 11.82 -3.23 0.35
C LEU A 96 13.04 -3.91 0.96
N PHE A 97 13.06 -5.22 0.99
CA PHE A 97 14.18 -6.02 1.51
C PHE A 97 14.39 -7.28 0.67
N GLU A 98 15.52 -7.94 0.85
CA GLU A 98 15.83 -9.17 0.13
C GLU A 98 14.78 -10.25 0.43
N LYS A 99 14.39 -11.01 -0.59
CA LYS A 99 13.35 -12.02 -0.51
C LYS A 99 13.67 -13.07 0.56
N ASN A 100 12.72 -13.25 1.47
CA ASN A 100 12.66 -14.39 2.37
C ASN A 100 11.58 -15.36 1.86
N ALA A 101 11.98 -16.55 1.43
CA ALA A 101 11.05 -17.55 0.87
C ALA A 101 9.97 -18.05 1.86
N ASN A 102 10.14 -17.79 3.18
CA ASN A 102 9.19 -18.17 4.21
C ASN A 102 8.16 -17.07 4.53
N GLU A 103 8.20 -15.95 3.83
CA GLU A 103 7.31 -14.82 4.02
C GLU A 103 6.50 -14.51 2.77
N ALA A 104 5.34 -13.89 2.95
CA ALA A 104 4.57 -13.36 1.83
C ALA A 104 5.39 -12.30 1.05
N GLU A 105 5.10 -12.12 -0.22
CA GLU A 105 5.80 -11.13 -1.05
C GLU A 105 5.55 -9.71 -0.55
N ILE A 106 4.34 -9.46 -0.04
CA ILE A 106 3.93 -8.19 0.55
C ILE A 106 3.35 -8.46 1.93
N ILE A 107 3.88 -7.79 2.94
CA ILE A 107 3.35 -7.79 4.30
C ILE A 107 2.79 -6.40 4.59
N VAL A 108 1.55 -6.34 5.06
CA VAL A 108 0.86 -5.10 5.43
C VAL A 108 0.50 -5.15 6.92
N GLU A 109 0.95 -4.17 7.70
CA GLU A 109 0.70 -4.05 9.14
C GLU A 109 0.44 -2.61 9.59
#